data_981674d357185a211cb659b30c3ea600
#
_entry.id   981674d357185a211cb659b30c3ea600
#
_cell.length_a   1.000
_cell.length_b   1.000
_cell.length_c   1.000
_cell.angle_alpha   90.00
_cell.angle_beta   90.00
_cell.angle_gamma   90.00
#
_symmetry.space_group_name_H-M   'P 1'
#
loop_
_entity.id
_entity.type
_entity.pdbx_description
1 polymer ?
#
loop_
_entity_poly.entity_id
_entity_poly.type
_entity_poly.pdbx_seq_one_letter_code
_entity_poly.pdbx_strand_id
1 'polypeptide(L)'
;MTRFPHLPRFRSLAAAVITLGLHFAPVPALADEKAAVDALEAYLDFVDYGGATIFPEQIPRDEWTKFVVIDARDATQFAKDHIPNAINIEWRRVLAERSRIPKDKPVMLYCNTGSLSAQAGFALRVAGYENVRILQGGFAEWKAKGGLDAATKATGLVSH
;
A
#
# COMPACT_ATOMS: atom_id res chain seq x y z
N MET A 1 -59.46 47.76 54.07
CA MET A 1 -59.38 46.47 53.40
C MET A 1 -58.65 46.65 52.07
N THR A 2 -57.36 46.55 52.10
CA THR A 2 -56.48 46.76 50.89
C THR A 2 -55.93 45.42 50.43
N ARG A 3 -56.30 45.02 49.22
CA ARG A 3 -55.84 43.81 48.59
C ARG A 3 -54.45 44.05 47.92
N PHE A 4 -53.44 43.27 48.30
CA PHE A 4 -52.15 43.24 47.63
C PHE A 4 -52.23 42.39 46.36
N PRO A 5 -51.65 42.85 45.25
CA PRO A 5 -51.57 41.99 44.02
C PRO A 5 -50.48 40.96 44.08
N HIS A 6 -50.78 39.77 43.59
CA HIS A 6 -49.84 38.61 43.46
C HIS A 6 -48.75 38.90 42.42
N LEU A 7 -47.49 38.81 42.86
CA LEU A 7 -46.32 38.83 41.98
C LEU A 7 -46.19 37.51 41.24
N PRO A 8 -45.85 37.50 39.92
CA PRO A 8 -45.61 36.29 39.17
C PRO A 8 -44.27 35.62 39.56
N ARG A 9 -44.30 34.32 39.77
CA ARG A 9 -43.11 33.51 40.01
C ARG A 9 -42.29 33.38 38.70
N PHE A 10 -41.11 33.99 38.69
CA PHE A 10 -40.10 33.72 37.62
C PHE A 10 -39.63 32.26 37.71
N ARG A 11 -39.96 31.47 36.70
CA ARG A 11 -39.38 30.14 36.49
C ARG A 11 -37.97 30.36 35.96
N SER A 12 -36.98 30.03 36.78
CA SER A 12 -35.58 29.97 36.33
C SER A 12 -35.41 28.92 35.26
N LEU A 13 -35.14 29.33 34.03
CA LEU A 13 -34.65 28.47 32.98
C LEU A 13 -33.17 28.14 33.28
N ALA A 14 -32.90 26.93 33.73
CA ALA A 14 -31.55 26.42 33.83
C ALA A 14 -31.00 26.20 32.38
N ALA A 15 -30.10 27.07 31.96
CA ALA A 15 -29.37 26.86 30.71
C ALA A 15 -28.40 25.68 30.88
N ALA A 16 -28.71 24.57 30.23
CA ALA A 16 -27.78 23.48 30.12
C ALA A 16 -26.63 23.89 29.18
N VAL A 17 -25.46 24.12 29.75
CA VAL A 17 -24.22 24.31 28.96
C VAL A 17 -23.77 22.94 28.48
N ILE A 18 -24.04 22.61 27.22
CA ILE A 18 -23.46 21.44 26.54
C ILE A 18 -22.03 21.79 26.22
N THR A 19 -21.09 21.35 27.05
CA THR A 19 -19.66 21.36 26.74
C THR A 19 -19.40 20.29 25.72
N LEU A 20 -19.28 20.68 24.46
CA LEU A 20 -18.81 19.82 23.38
C LEU A 20 -17.32 19.56 23.62
N GLY A 21 -17.01 18.48 24.34
CA GLY A 21 -15.64 18.03 24.54
C GLY A 21 -15.04 17.62 23.20
N LEU A 22 -14.10 18.42 22.68
CA LEU A 22 -13.25 18.01 21.57
C LEU A 22 -12.40 16.81 22.06
N HIS A 23 -12.82 15.62 21.74
CA HIS A 23 -12.01 14.42 21.93
C HIS A 23 -10.92 14.45 20.85
N PHE A 24 -9.77 15.02 21.18
CA PHE A 24 -8.55 14.75 20.44
C PHE A 24 -8.24 13.27 20.65
N ALA A 25 -8.51 12.44 19.64
CA ALA A 25 -7.94 11.11 19.60
C ALA A 25 -6.42 11.26 19.68
N PRO A 26 -5.72 10.56 20.58
CA PRO A 26 -4.27 10.64 20.62
C PRO A 26 -3.76 10.23 19.24
N VAL A 27 -3.00 11.12 18.60
CA VAL A 27 -2.19 10.77 17.44
C VAL A 27 -1.32 9.61 17.91
N PRO A 28 -1.33 8.44 17.23
CA PRO A 28 -0.46 7.34 17.62
C PRO A 28 0.96 7.91 17.73
N ALA A 29 1.57 7.76 18.89
CA ALA A 29 2.94 8.19 19.11
C ALA A 29 3.75 7.65 17.93
N LEU A 30 4.45 8.54 17.22
CA LEU A 30 5.40 8.14 16.19
C LEU A 30 6.25 7.06 16.84
N ALA A 31 6.28 5.89 16.23
CA ALA A 31 7.20 4.83 16.63
C ALA A 31 8.55 5.49 16.86
N ASP A 32 9.25 5.07 17.93
CA ASP A 32 10.54 5.63 18.32
C ASP A 32 11.33 6.00 17.05
N GLU A 33 11.55 7.29 16.83
CA GLU A 33 12.20 7.80 15.62
C GLU A 33 13.49 7.05 15.35
N LYS A 34 14.24 6.77 16.41
CA LYS A 34 15.48 5.99 16.31
C LYS A 34 15.24 4.60 15.73
N ALA A 35 14.25 3.87 16.21
CA ALA A 35 13.96 2.53 15.70
C ALA A 35 13.52 2.55 14.23
N ALA A 36 12.78 3.57 13.82
CA ALA A 36 12.38 3.75 12.43
C ALA A 36 13.59 4.07 11.53
N VAL A 37 14.47 4.98 11.99
CA VAL A 37 15.70 5.33 11.26
C VAL A 37 16.62 4.12 11.16
N ASP A 38 16.89 3.41 12.26
CA ASP A 38 17.74 2.22 12.27
C ASP A 38 17.27 1.15 11.25
N ALA A 39 15.95 0.92 11.18
CA ALA A 39 15.39 -0.04 10.21
C ALA A 39 15.54 0.41 8.75
N LEU A 40 15.41 1.71 8.51
CA LEU A 40 15.58 2.29 7.18
C LEU A 40 17.04 2.31 6.75
N GLU A 41 17.96 2.67 7.64
CA GLU A 41 19.40 2.62 7.40
C GLU A 41 19.85 1.19 7.09
N ALA A 42 19.45 0.22 7.91
CA ALA A 42 19.76 -1.19 7.67
C ALA A 42 19.25 -1.67 6.29
N TYR A 43 18.09 -1.22 5.84
CA TYR A 43 17.62 -1.51 4.49
C TYR A 43 18.50 -0.86 3.41
N LEU A 44 18.85 0.42 3.57
CA LEU A 44 19.62 1.17 2.57
C LEU A 44 21.05 0.65 2.44
N ASP A 45 21.64 0.15 3.52
CA ASP A 45 23.00 -0.42 3.52
C ASP A 45 23.11 -1.73 2.70
N PHE A 46 22.00 -2.47 2.56
CA PHE A 46 22.01 -3.78 1.91
C PHE A 46 21.21 -3.84 0.59
N VAL A 47 20.47 -2.78 0.25
CA VAL A 47 19.71 -2.77 -1.01
C VAL A 47 20.66 -2.59 -2.20
N ASP A 48 20.44 -3.40 -3.25
CA ASP A 48 21.19 -3.24 -4.49
C ASP A 48 20.76 -1.99 -5.28
N TYR A 49 21.59 -1.56 -6.23
CA TYR A 49 21.33 -0.38 -7.08
C TYR A 49 20.05 -0.51 -7.93
N GLY A 50 19.61 -1.72 -8.21
CA GLY A 50 18.36 -1.98 -8.93
C GLY A 50 17.09 -1.70 -8.11
N GLY A 51 17.24 -1.46 -6.79
CA GLY A 51 16.13 -1.13 -5.90
C GLY A 51 15.02 -2.17 -5.91
N ALA A 52 15.35 -3.42 -6.17
CA ALA A 52 14.42 -4.54 -6.34
C ALA A 52 13.45 -4.39 -7.54
N THR A 53 13.77 -3.57 -8.52
CA THR A 53 12.98 -3.46 -9.76
C THR A 53 13.34 -4.58 -10.75
N ILE A 54 12.35 -4.99 -11.54
CA ILE A 54 12.52 -5.96 -12.61
C ILE A 54 11.71 -5.52 -13.83
N PHE A 55 12.29 -5.64 -15.01
CA PHE A 55 11.59 -5.35 -16.25
C PHE A 55 10.79 -6.54 -16.73
N PRO A 56 9.64 -6.37 -17.41
CA PRO A 56 8.86 -7.47 -17.96
C PRO A 56 9.67 -8.43 -18.81
N GLU A 57 10.61 -7.88 -19.60
CA GLU A 57 11.45 -8.64 -20.53
C GLU A 57 12.51 -9.49 -19.85
N GLN A 58 12.81 -9.23 -18.58
CA GLN A 58 13.78 -10.02 -17.81
C GLN A 58 13.17 -11.29 -17.22
N ILE A 59 11.84 -11.46 -17.33
CA ILE A 59 11.13 -12.60 -16.76
C ILE A 59 10.72 -13.54 -17.88
N PRO A 60 11.36 -14.71 -18.03
CA PRO A 60 10.92 -15.74 -18.96
C PRO A 60 9.46 -16.14 -18.72
N ARG A 61 8.73 -16.50 -19.78
CA ARG A 61 7.29 -16.78 -19.69
C ARG A 61 6.94 -17.89 -18.68
N ASP A 62 7.76 -18.91 -18.61
CA ASP A 62 7.61 -20.01 -17.65
C ASP A 62 7.91 -19.60 -16.20
N GLU A 63 8.75 -18.58 -16.00
CA GLU A 63 9.04 -18.05 -14.69
C GLU A 63 7.89 -17.18 -14.13
N TRP A 64 7.07 -16.56 -15.01
CA TRP A 64 5.92 -15.77 -14.57
C TRP A 64 4.96 -16.54 -13.67
N THR A 65 4.79 -17.82 -13.93
CA THR A 65 3.89 -18.68 -13.15
C THR A 65 4.39 -18.95 -11.74
N LYS A 66 5.67 -18.69 -11.46
CA LYS A 66 6.28 -18.87 -10.14
C LYS A 66 6.05 -17.66 -9.24
N PHE A 67 5.78 -16.49 -9.83
CA PHE A 67 5.52 -15.28 -9.07
C PHE A 67 4.12 -15.26 -8.47
N VAL A 68 4.04 -14.78 -7.23
CA VAL A 68 2.79 -14.24 -6.70
C VAL A 68 2.69 -12.79 -7.14
N VAL A 69 1.78 -12.51 -8.06
CA VAL A 69 1.62 -11.18 -8.66
C VAL A 69 0.59 -10.39 -7.85
N ILE A 70 0.97 -9.18 -7.41
CA ILE A 70 0.13 -8.32 -6.59
C ILE A 70 -0.11 -7.00 -7.32
N ASP A 71 -1.39 -6.71 -7.56
CA ASP A 71 -1.84 -5.42 -8.06
C ASP A 71 -2.05 -4.45 -6.88
N ALA A 72 -1.21 -3.44 -6.83
CA ALA A 72 -1.24 -2.43 -5.77
C ALA A 72 -2.18 -1.24 -6.06
N ARG A 73 -2.95 -1.31 -7.15
CA ARG A 73 -3.98 -0.32 -7.50
C ARG A 73 -5.24 -0.52 -6.66
N ASP A 74 -6.17 0.42 -6.77
CA ASP A 74 -7.48 0.27 -6.16
C ASP A 74 -8.31 -0.85 -6.82
N ALA A 75 -9.33 -1.32 -6.10
CA ALA A 75 -10.16 -2.45 -6.53
C ALA A 75 -10.94 -2.17 -7.82
N THR A 76 -11.27 -0.91 -8.11
CA THR A 76 -12.00 -0.54 -9.33
C THR A 76 -11.11 -0.71 -10.56
N GLN A 77 -9.86 -0.27 -10.49
CA GLN A 77 -8.87 -0.47 -11.56
C GLN A 77 -8.57 -1.95 -11.75
N PHE A 78 -8.38 -2.69 -10.65
CA PHE A 78 -8.16 -4.13 -10.68
C PHE A 78 -9.33 -4.87 -11.36
N ALA A 79 -10.56 -4.59 -10.97
CA ALA A 79 -11.75 -5.23 -11.55
C ALA A 79 -11.91 -4.97 -13.04
N LYS A 80 -11.45 -3.79 -13.52
CA LYS A 80 -11.52 -3.42 -14.93
C LYS A 80 -10.54 -4.19 -15.79
N ASP A 81 -9.30 -4.31 -15.35
CA ASP A 81 -8.22 -4.98 -16.10
C ASP A 81 -7.00 -5.18 -15.19
N HIS A 82 -6.36 -6.34 -15.23
CA HIS A 82 -5.20 -6.66 -14.41
C HIS A 82 -4.31 -7.72 -15.07
N ILE A 83 -3.09 -7.88 -14.58
CA ILE A 83 -2.20 -8.96 -15.01
C ILE A 83 -2.82 -10.32 -14.61
N PRO A 84 -2.90 -11.29 -15.52
CA PRO A 84 -3.50 -12.60 -15.23
C PRO A 84 -2.94 -13.23 -13.94
N ASN A 85 -3.83 -13.80 -13.12
CA ASN A 85 -3.55 -14.40 -11.81
C ASN A 85 -3.06 -13.43 -10.73
N ALA A 86 -3.09 -12.12 -10.95
CA ALA A 86 -2.80 -11.15 -9.91
C ALA A 86 -3.86 -11.16 -8.82
N ILE A 87 -3.42 -10.95 -7.58
CA ILE A 87 -4.31 -10.64 -6.45
C ILE A 87 -4.27 -9.13 -6.18
N ASN A 88 -5.39 -8.58 -5.72
CA ASN A 88 -5.43 -7.16 -5.39
C ASN A 88 -5.11 -6.95 -3.90
N ILE A 89 -4.08 -6.14 -3.63
CA ILE A 89 -3.77 -5.58 -2.31
C ILE A 89 -3.36 -4.12 -2.55
N GLU A 90 -4.25 -3.20 -2.27
CA GLU A 90 -4.02 -1.78 -2.49
C GLU A 90 -2.77 -1.31 -1.73
N TRP A 91 -1.95 -0.46 -2.34
CA TRP A 91 -0.58 -0.15 -1.89
C TRP A 91 -0.46 0.29 -0.42
N ARG A 92 -1.45 1.03 0.13
CA ARG A 92 -1.48 1.44 1.54
C ARG A 92 -1.85 0.31 2.50
N ARG A 93 -2.37 -0.80 1.95
CA ARG A 93 -2.84 -1.94 2.72
C ARG A 93 -1.80 -3.08 2.83
N VAL A 94 -0.69 -3.01 2.08
CA VAL A 94 0.27 -4.12 1.97
C VAL A 94 0.82 -4.57 3.33
N LEU A 95 1.09 -3.65 4.26
CA LEU A 95 1.55 -4.02 5.60
C LEU A 95 0.44 -4.62 6.47
N ALA A 96 -0.78 -4.09 6.39
CA ALA A 96 -1.93 -4.63 7.11
C ALA A 96 -2.33 -6.02 6.62
N GLU A 97 -2.20 -6.25 5.30
CA GLU A 97 -2.56 -7.51 4.64
C GLU A 97 -1.36 -8.42 4.34
N ARG A 98 -0.21 -8.15 4.95
CA ARG A 98 1.05 -8.87 4.70
C ARG A 98 0.99 -10.38 4.92
N SER A 99 0.05 -10.88 5.72
CA SER A 99 -0.17 -12.31 5.92
C SER A 99 -0.60 -13.04 4.63
N ARG A 100 -1.10 -12.31 3.63
CA ARG A 100 -1.45 -12.84 2.31
C ARG A 100 -0.25 -12.88 1.35
N ILE A 101 0.88 -12.31 1.76
CA ILE A 101 2.10 -12.18 0.94
C ILE A 101 3.10 -13.24 1.40
N PRO A 102 3.44 -14.22 0.57
CA PRO A 102 4.39 -15.26 0.96
C PRO A 102 5.81 -14.72 1.08
N LYS A 103 6.63 -15.33 1.94
CA LYS A 103 8.07 -15.07 2.05
C LYS A 103 8.94 -16.10 1.35
N ASP A 104 8.37 -17.24 0.99
CA ASP A 104 9.05 -18.41 0.41
C ASP A 104 8.92 -18.49 -1.13
N LYS A 105 8.23 -17.56 -1.75
CA LYS A 105 8.04 -17.48 -3.20
C LYS A 105 8.37 -16.09 -3.72
N PRO A 106 8.82 -15.95 -4.97
CA PRO A 106 9.02 -14.65 -5.56
C PRO A 106 7.69 -13.89 -5.65
N VAL A 107 7.70 -12.63 -5.24
CA VAL A 107 6.53 -11.75 -5.25
C VAL A 107 6.81 -10.58 -6.18
N MET A 108 5.85 -10.27 -7.04
CA MET A 108 5.89 -9.11 -7.92
C MET A 108 4.78 -8.14 -7.58
N LEU A 109 5.14 -6.90 -7.28
CA LEU A 109 4.21 -5.79 -7.10
C LEU A 109 4.18 -4.92 -8.34
N TYR A 110 2.98 -4.50 -8.75
CA TYR A 110 2.81 -3.46 -9.76
C TYR A 110 1.69 -2.48 -9.39
N CYS A 111 1.76 -1.29 -9.95
CA CYS A 111 0.66 -0.33 -10.04
C CYS A 111 0.56 0.16 -11.49
N ASN A 112 0.03 1.35 -11.76
CA ASN A 112 -0.06 1.83 -13.14
C ASN A 112 1.31 2.09 -13.79
N THR A 113 2.25 2.72 -13.06
CA THR A 113 3.55 3.19 -13.58
C THR A 113 4.76 2.72 -12.76
N GLY A 114 4.54 2.02 -11.65
CA GLY A 114 5.61 1.60 -10.74
C GLY A 114 5.73 2.44 -9.46
N SER A 115 5.29 3.71 -9.45
CA SER A 115 5.54 4.64 -8.33
C SER A 115 4.91 4.20 -7.00
N LEU A 116 3.64 3.80 -6.97
CA LEU A 116 2.95 3.36 -5.76
C LEU A 116 3.42 1.96 -5.33
N SER A 117 3.66 1.07 -6.29
CA SER A 117 4.19 -0.25 -6.00
C SER A 117 5.63 -0.20 -5.49
N ALA A 118 6.43 0.80 -5.89
CA ALA A 118 7.76 1.02 -5.31
C ALA A 118 7.68 1.40 -3.83
N GLN A 119 6.75 2.27 -3.44
CA GLN A 119 6.53 2.62 -2.03
C GLN A 119 6.04 1.41 -1.20
N ALA A 120 5.09 0.64 -1.75
CA ALA A 120 4.61 -0.59 -1.12
C ALA A 120 5.70 -1.64 -0.99
N GLY A 121 6.50 -1.84 -2.04
CA GLY A 121 7.62 -2.77 -2.06
C GLY A 121 8.73 -2.36 -1.08
N PHE A 122 9.06 -1.08 -1.00
CA PHE A 122 9.99 -0.54 0.00
C PHE A 122 9.51 -0.87 1.42
N ALA A 123 8.26 -0.55 1.75
CA ALA A 123 7.70 -0.83 3.07
C ALA A 123 7.72 -2.33 3.42
N LEU A 124 7.39 -3.19 2.46
CA LEU A 124 7.46 -4.64 2.64
C LEU A 124 8.90 -5.13 2.85
N ARG A 125 9.86 -4.63 2.07
CA ARG A 125 11.27 -5.02 2.20
C ARG A 125 11.87 -4.61 3.53
N VAL A 126 11.58 -3.39 4.02
CA VAL A 126 11.93 -2.95 5.37
C VAL A 126 11.30 -3.87 6.43
N ALA A 127 10.11 -4.40 6.17
CA ALA A 127 9.43 -5.38 7.04
C ALA A 127 9.94 -6.83 6.85
N GLY A 128 11.05 -7.05 6.13
CA GLY A 128 11.70 -8.35 5.95
C GLY A 128 11.07 -9.24 4.87
N TYR A 129 10.47 -8.67 3.83
CA TYR A 129 10.00 -9.38 2.63
C TYR A 129 11.00 -9.18 1.48
N GLU A 130 12.17 -9.81 1.58
CA GLU A 130 13.29 -9.66 0.64
C GLU A 130 12.99 -10.22 -0.76
N ASN A 131 12.00 -11.10 -0.85
CA ASN A 131 11.54 -11.76 -2.08
C ASN A 131 10.64 -10.87 -2.96
N VAL A 132 10.36 -9.62 -2.54
CA VAL A 132 9.50 -8.67 -3.27
C VAL A 132 10.29 -7.95 -4.35
N ARG A 133 9.73 -7.92 -5.57
CA ARG A 133 10.21 -7.17 -6.73
C ARG A 133 9.13 -6.22 -7.23
N ILE A 134 9.52 -5.12 -7.82
CA ILE A 134 8.64 -4.10 -8.38
C ILE A 134 8.71 -4.18 -9.90
N LEU A 135 7.57 -4.34 -10.55
CA LEU A 135 7.49 -4.33 -12.01
C LEU A 135 7.76 -2.92 -12.53
N GLN A 136 8.90 -2.74 -13.19
CA GLN A 136 9.31 -1.47 -13.77
C GLN A 136 8.30 -1.02 -14.82
N GLY A 137 7.91 0.26 -14.79
CA GLY A 137 6.91 0.82 -15.69
C GLY A 137 5.46 0.39 -15.39
N GLY A 138 5.26 -0.57 -14.48
CA GLY A 138 3.97 -1.04 -14.01
C GLY A 138 3.08 -1.62 -15.10
N PHE A 139 1.77 -1.58 -14.87
CA PHE A 139 0.76 -2.16 -15.76
C PHE A 139 0.73 -1.49 -17.15
N ALA A 140 0.98 -0.18 -17.20
CA ALA A 140 0.95 0.56 -18.46
C ALA A 140 2.06 0.09 -19.41
N GLU A 141 3.29 -0.01 -18.93
CA GLU A 141 4.42 -0.46 -19.74
C GLU A 141 4.32 -1.95 -20.05
N TRP A 142 3.90 -2.78 -19.09
CA TRP A 142 3.66 -4.20 -19.32
C TRP A 142 2.68 -4.43 -20.48
N LYS A 143 1.57 -3.68 -20.52
CA LYS A 143 0.62 -3.75 -21.65
C LYS A 143 1.21 -3.26 -22.97
N ALA A 144 1.90 -2.12 -22.93
CA ALA A 144 2.50 -1.52 -24.12
C ALA A 144 3.54 -2.42 -24.78
N LYS A 145 4.24 -3.24 -23.98
CA LYS A 145 5.23 -4.22 -24.46
C LYS A 145 4.61 -5.57 -24.90
N GLY A 146 3.30 -5.73 -24.80
CA GLY A 146 2.58 -6.94 -25.22
C GLY A 146 2.31 -7.94 -24.11
N GLY A 147 2.37 -7.51 -22.87
CA GLY A 147 1.99 -8.34 -21.71
C GLY A 147 2.87 -9.58 -21.55
N LEU A 148 2.24 -10.74 -21.41
CA LEU A 148 2.98 -12.01 -21.29
C LEU A 148 3.76 -12.38 -22.57
N ASP A 149 3.44 -11.81 -23.72
CA ASP A 149 4.17 -12.08 -24.96
C ASP A 149 5.53 -11.37 -25.01
N ALA A 150 5.73 -10.30 -24.23
CA ALA A 150 7.04 -9.69 -24.03
C ALA A 150 8.04 -10.68 -23.41
N ALA A 151 7.57 -11.53 -22.49
CA ALA A 151 8.35 -12.57 -21.84
C ALA A 151 8.84 -13.68 -22.82
N THR A 152 8.12 -13.88 -23.92
CA THR A 152 8.53 -14.83 -24.97
C THR A 152 9.78 -14.36 -25.73
N LYS A 153 9.95 -13.02 -25.84
CA LYS A 153 11.15 -12.43 -26.47
C LYS A 153 12.41 -12.57 -25.61
N ALA A 154 12.26 -12.51 -24.27
CA ALA A 154 13.37 -12.72 -23.35
C ALA A 154 13.99 -14.13 -23.46
N THR A 155 13.15 -15.13 -23.68
CA THR A 155 13.61 -16.54 -23.85
C THR A 155 14.39 -16.75 -25.16
N GLY A 156 14.14 -15.95 -26.19
CA GLY A 156 14.85 -15.99 -27.45
C GLY A 156 16.24 -15.34 -27.44
N LEU A 157 16.57 -14.55 -26.41
CA LEU A 157 17.85 -13.85 -26.27
C LEU A 157 18.92 -14.69 -25.53
N VAL A 158 18.54 -15.82 -24.95
CA VAL A 158 19.44 -16.70 -24.17
C VAL A 158 19.96 -17.90 -24.99
N SER A 159 19.63 -17.97 -26.28
CA SER A 159 20.03 -19.08 -27.18
C SER A 159 21.14 -18.68 -28.13
N HIS A 160 22.21 -18.03 -27.59
CA HIS A 160 23.48 -17.84 -28.33
C HIS A 160 24.67 -18.07 -27.43
#